data_ec81ec6fa4c53c999ba0de81845405c3
#
_entry.id   ec81ec6fa4c53c999ba0de81845405c3
#
_cell.length_a   1.000
_cell.length_b   1.000
_cell.length_c   1.000
_cell.angle_alpha   90.00
_cell.angle_beta   90.00
_cell.angle_gamma   90.00
#
_symmetry.space_group_name_H-M   'P 1'
#
loop_
_entity.id
_entity.type
_entity.pdbx_description
1 polymer ?
#
loop_
_entity_poly.entity_id
_entity_poly.type
_entity_poly.pdbx_seq_one_letter_code
_entity_poly.pdbx_strand_id
1 'polypeptide(L)'
;MLNYNEILATQDMIEKRHLDIRTITMGISLLDCCDADPSVCCAKIYKKITTRARDLVRVGEEIEKEFGIPIVNKRISVTPISLVAAACQTDSYVEIAKTLDAAAKTCGVNFIGGFSALVQKGCTDSDWKLIRSIPEAMKATERVCASVNVGSTKAGINMDAVAEMGRIVKKTAELTADNDGLGCAKLVIFANAVEDNPFMAGAFHGVGEPECVLNVGVSGPGVVYHALQGVKGQPFDVVAETIKKTAFQVTRMGQLVGREASKRLGVPFGIVDLSLAPTPAVGDSVARILEEMGLEVCGTHGTTAALAMLNDAVKKGGVMASNHVGGLSGAFIPVSEDEGMIAAAESGTLVLDKLEAMTCVCSVGLDMIAVPGDTSAATISAIIADEAAIGMVNSKTTAVRIIPAPGKVVGDRVEMGGLLGSAPVMPVHDKGSELFVARGGRIPAPLQSLKN
;
A
#
# COMPACT_ATOMS: atom_id res chain seq x y z
N MET A 1 -12.57 31.00 -10.50
CA MET A 1 -13.20 30.58 -11.77
C MET A 1 -12.13 29.82 -12.54
N LEU A 2 -12.33 28.55 -12.90
CA LEU A 2 -11.42 27.83 -13.81
C LEU A 2 -11.47 28.51 -15.17
N ASN A 3 -10.32 28.78 -15.75
CA ASN A 3 -10.30 29.32 -17.11
C ASN A 3 -10.49 28.19 -18.15
N TYR A 4 -10.82 28.54 -19.39
CA TYR A 4 -11.11 27.55 -20.44
C TYR A 4 -9.92 26.57 -20.66
N ASN A 5 -8.67 27.04 -20.57
CA ASN A 5 -7.48 26.24 -20.74
C ASN A 5 -7.30 25.23 -19.58
N GLU A 6 -7.66 25.60 -18.35
CA GLU A 6 -7.63 24.69 -17.20
C GLU A 6 -8.67 23.55 -17.32
N ILE A 7 -9.86 23.87 -17.88
CA ILE A 7 -10.90 22.87 -18.15
C ILE A 7 -10.41 21.88 -19.21
N LEU A 8 -9.87 22.37 -20.32
CA LEU A 8 -9.31 21.52 -21.38
C LEU A 8 -8.14 20.67 -20.89
N ALA A 9 -7.24 21.24 -20.09
CA ALA A 9 -6.13 20.50 -19.51
C ALA A 9 -6.61 19.38 -18.59
N THR A 10 -7.65 19.62 -17.79
CA THR A 10 -8.24 18.60 -16.92
C THR A 10 -8.88 17.47 -17.73
N GLN A 11 -9.65 17.81 -18.77
CA GLN A 11 -10.25 16.82 -19.66
C GLN A 11 -9.18 15.96 -20.35
N ASP A 12 -8.14 16.57 -20.86
CA ASP A 12 -7.02 15.88 -21.49
C ASP A 12 -6.29 14.92 -20.50
N MET A 13 -6.12 15.32 -19.24
CA MET A 13 -5.55 14.47 -18.20
C MET A 13 -6.41 13.22 -17.93
N ILE A 14 -7.74 13.36 -17.95
CA ILE A 14 -8.67 12.24 -17.70
C ILE A 14 -8.74 11.32 -18.92
N GLU A 15 -9.05 11.89 -20.11
CA GLU A 15 -9.35 11.10 -21.31
C GLU A 15 -8.12 10.45 -21.95
N LYS A 16 -6.95 11.12 -21.89
CA LYS A 16 -5.75 10.70 -22.64
C LYS A 16 -4.57 10.27 -21.78
N ARG A 17 -4.54 10.66 -20.48
CA ARG A 17 -3.34 10.52 -19.64
C ARG A 17 -3.56 9.69 -18.40
N HIS A 18 -4.66 8.93 -18.35
CA HIS A 18 -4.97 7.98 -17.26
C HIS A 18 -5.02 8.60 -15.85
N LEU A 19 -5.48 9.87 -15.72
CA LEU A 19 -5.77 10.43 -14.40
C LEU A 19 -6.95 9.69 -13.79
N ASP A 20 -6.75 9.09 -12.64
CA ASP A 20 -7.83 8.48 -11.86
C ASP A 20 -7.78 8.89 -10.37
N ILE A 21 -8.94 8.83 -9.74
CA ILE A 21 -9.02 8.71 -8.29
C ILE A 21 -8.92 7.21 -7.99
N ARG A 22 -7.73 6.78 -7.58
CA ARG A 22 -7.47 5.36 -7.33
C ARG A 22 -8.40 4.79 -6.27
N THR A 23 -8.73 5.59 -5.27
CA THR A 23 -9.66 5.17 -4.23
C THR A 23 -10.27 6.31 -3.46
N ILE A 24 -11.52 6.14 -3.03
CA ILE A 24 -12.08 6.78 -1.86
C ILE A 24 -12.16 5.74 -0.75
N THR A 25 -11.53 6.01 0.39
CA THR A 25 -11.44 5.07 1.50
C THR A 25 -12.06 5.68 2.76
N MET A 26 -13.10 5.02 3.30
CA MET A 26 -13.72 5.43 4.55
C MET A 26 -13.03 4.74 5.71
N GLY A 27 -12.37 5.52 6.57
CA GLY A 27 -11.86 5.08 7.86
C GLY A 27 -12.99 5.03 8.89
N ILE A 28 -13.09 3.95 9.67
CA ILE A 28 -14.13 3.75 10.68
C ILE A 28 -13.50 3.22 11.96
N SER A 29 -13.63 3.97 13.06
CA SER A 29 -13.25 3.48 14.39
C SER A 29 -14.17 2.35 14.84
N LEU A 30 -13.57 1.25 15.31
CA LEU A 30 -14.29 0.09 15.86
C LEU A 30 -14.05 -0.08 17.37
N LEU A 31 -13.46 0.91 18.05
CA LEU A 31 -13.12 0.80 19.47
C LEU A 31 -14.34 0.55 20.38
N ASP A 32 -15.51 1.06 20.04
CA ASP A 32 -16.78 0.81 20.75
C ASP A 32 -17.40 -0.55 20.45
N CYS A 33 -16.82 -1.33 19.54
CA CYS A 33 -17.28 -2.68 19.21
C CYS A 33 -16.64 -3.77 20.08
N CYS A 34 -15.67 -3.42 20.94
CA CYS A 34 -15.03 -4.38 21.84
C CYS A 34 -16.06 -5.13 22.69
N ASP A 35 -15.88 -6.44 22.83
CA ASP A 35 -16.70 -7.29 23.68
C ASP A 35 -15.94 -8.56 24.07
N ALA A 36 -16.26 -9.13 25.24
CA ALA A 36 -15.68 -10.41 25.66
C ALA A 36 -16.26 -11.58 24.85
N ASP A 37 -17.52 -11.48 24.43
CA ASP A 37 -18.18 -12.45 23.57
C ASP A 37 -17.83 -12.15 22.09
N PRO A 38 -17.13 -13.06 21.40
CA PRO A 38 -16.76 -12.87 20.00
C PRO A 38 -17.95 -12.65 19.07
N SER A 39 -19.10 -13.29 19.35
CA SER A 39 -20.32 -13.19 18.53
C SER A 39 -20.92 -11.79 18.66
N VAL A 40 -20.95 -11.24 19.88
CA VAL A 40 -21.42 -9.87 20.13
C VAL A 40 -20.47 -8.85 19.48
N CYS A 41 -19.16 -9.05 19.63
CA CYS A 41 -18.14 -8.21 18.96
C CYS A 41 -18.35 -8.20 17.43
N CYS A 42 -18.46 -9.36 16.80
CA CYS A 42 -18.75 -9.50 15.36
C CYS A 42 -20.05 -8.80 14.95
N ALA A 43 -21.13 -8.95 15.72
CA ALA A 43 -22.40 -8.30 15.43
C ALA A 43 -22.30 -6.76 15.48
N LYS A 44 -21.58 -6.21 16.48
CA LYS A 44 -21.31 -4.77 16.59
C LYS A 44 -20.48 -4.26 15.41
N ILE A 45 -19.39 -4.95 15.05
CA ILE A 45 -18.52 -4.63 13.92
C ILE A 45 -19.34 -4.58 12.63
N TYR A 46 -20.07 -5.65 12.32
CA TYR A 46 -20.88 -5.72 11.11
C TYR A 46 -21.90 -4.59 11.03
N LYS A 47 -22.67 -4.38 12.11
CA LYS A 47 -23.70 -3.33 12.19
C LYS A 47 -23.07 -1.93 11.98
N LYS A 48 -21.95 -1.65 12.64
CA LYS A 48 -21.30 -0.34 12.56
C LYS A 48 -20.80 -0.05 11.14
N ILE A 49 -20.07 -0.97 10.52
CA ILE A 49 -19.55 -0.82 9.17
C ILE A 49 -20.70 -0.64 8.16
N THR A 50 -21.68 -1.53 8.17
CA THR A 50 -22.80 -1.48 7.20
C THR A 50 -23.70 -0.27 7.39
N THR A 51 -23.72 0.34 8.58
CA THR A 51 -24.44 1.59 8.83
C THR A 51 -23.64 2.79 8.33
N ARG A 52 -22.32 2.88 8.67
CA ARG A 52 -21.50 4.04 8.34
C ARG A 52 -21.15 4.13 6.86
N ALA A 53 -20.83 2.99 6.23
CA ALA A 53 -20.39 2.94 4.82
C ALA A 53 -21.53 2.62 3.83
N ARG A 54 -22.79 2.63 4.27
CA ARG A 54 -23.96 2.26 3.44
C ARG A 54 -24.00 2.97 2.08
N ASP A 55 -23.70 4.25 2.08
CA ASP A 55 -23.83 5.11 0.89
C ASP A 55 -22.50 5.36 0.15
N LEU A 56 -21.38 4.78 0.61
CA LEU A 56 -20.04 5.07 0.11
C LEU A 56 -19.92 4.78 -1.40
N VAL A 57 -20.34 3.60 -1.83
CA VAL A 57 -20.26 3.18 -3.24
C VAL A 57 -21.15 4.05 -4.12
N ARG A 58 -22.42 4.21 -3.73
CA ARG A 58 -23.39 5.06 -4.47
C ARG A 58 -22.88 6.47 -4.66
N VAL A 59 -22.41 7.11 -3.59
CA VAL A 59 -21.88 8.49 -3.65
C VAL A 59 -20.63 8.56 -4.54
N GLY A 60 -19.74 7.56 -4.47
CA GLY A 60 -18.57 7.48 -5.34
C GLY A 60 -18.96 7.41 -6.82
N GLU A 61 -19.93 6.57 -7.18
CA GLU A 61 -20.43 6.42 -8.55
C GLU A 61 -21.17 7.69 -9.06
N GLU A 62 -21.92 8.36 -8.18
CA GLU A 62 -22.57 9.62 -8.52
C GLU A 62 -21.55 10.72 -8.84
N ILE A 63 -20.48 10.85 -8.04
CA ILE A 63 -19.41 11.84 -8.25
C ILE A 63 -18.64 11.52 -9.54
N GLU A 64 -18.30 10.24 -9.76
CA GLU A 64 -17.64 9.77 -10.98
C GLU A 64 -18.44 10.18 -12.22
N LYS A 65 -19.75 9.92 -12.21
CA LYS A 65 -20.65 10.27 -13.32
C LYS A 65 -20.79 11.78 -13.51
N GLU A 66 -20.85 12.56 -12.43
CA GLU A 66 -21.06 14.01 -12.49
C GLU A 66 -19.79 14.74 -12.92
N PHE A 67 -18.63 14.34 -12.43
CA PHE A 67 -17.36 15.02 -12.71
C PHE A 67 -16.61 14.44 -13.91
N GLY A 68 -17.01 13.27 -14.39
CA GLY A 68 -16.29 12.55 -15.44
C GLY A 68 -14.90 12.02 -15.01
N ILE A 69 -14.61 12.00 -13.70
CA ILE A 69 -13.33 11.55 -13.15
C ILE A 69 -13.51 10.12 -12.62
N PRO A 70 -12.81 9.11 -13.16
CA PRO A 70 -12.93 7.73 -12.69
C PRO A 70 -12.56 7.61 -11.21
N ILE A 71 -13.40 6.94 -10.42
CA ILE A 71 -13.12 6.54 -9.05
C ILE A 71 -13.03 5.02 -9.02
N VAL A 72 -11.83 4.50 -9.22
CA VAL A 72 -11.59 3.08 -9.52
C VAL A 72 -12.01 2.17 -8.36
N ASN A 73 -11.70 2.55 -7.13
CA ASN A 73 -12.03 1.75 -5.95
C ASN A 73 -12.77 2.56 -4.89
N LYS A 74 -13.70 1.89 -4.21
CA LYS A 74 -14.35 2.34 -2.99
C LYS A 74 -13.97 1.34 -1.91
N ARG A 75 -13.36 1.82 -0.81
CA ARG A 75 -12.70 0.97 0.21
C ARG A 75 -13.08 1.40 1.62
N ILE A 76 -12.86 0.51 2.57
CA ILE A 76 -13.02 0.77 4.01
C ILE A 76 -11.71 0.42 4.70
N SER A 77 -11.31 1.23 5.68
CA SER A 77 -10.27 0.88 6.64
C SER A 77 -10.85 0.95 8.06
N VAL A 78 -10.46 0.00 8.92
CA VAL A 78 -10.97 -0.04 10.30
C VAL A 78 -9.82 -0.03 11.31
N THR A 79 -10.14 0.28 12.55
CA THR A 79 -9.20 0.19 13.67
C THR A 79 -8.52 -1.19 13.67
N PRO A 80 -7.21 -1.29 13.93
CA PRO A 80 -6.51 -2.58 14.00
C PRO A 80 -7.26 -3.59 14.85
N ILE A 81 -7.63 -4.72 14.25
CA ILE A 81 -8.46 -5.74 14.91
C ILE A 81 -7.78 -6.33 16.13
N SER A 82 -6.44 -6.36 16.19
CA SER A 82 -5.75 -6.79 17.40
C SER A 82 -6.11 -5.96 18.63
N LEU A 83 -6.46 -4.68 18.46
CA LEU A 83 -6.92 -3.80 19.54
C LEU A 83 -8.40 -4.02 19.86
N VAL A 84 -9.24 -4.10 18.84
CA VAL A 84 -10.70 -4.26 18.97
C VAL A 84 -11.06 -5.61 19.61
N ALA A 85 -10.36 -6.67 19.21
CA ALA A 85 -10.59 -8.03 19.66
C ALA A 85 -9.81 -8.43 20.92
N ALA A 86 -9.08 -7.50 21.56
CA ALA A 86 -8.22 -7.82 22.70
C ALA A 86 -8.99 -8.43 23.90
N ALA A 87 -10.25 -8.03 24.08
CA ALA A 87 -11.11 -8.58 25.13
C ALA A 87 -11.81 -9.89 24.73
N CYS A 88 -11.84 -10.27 23.45
CA CYS A 88 -12.58 -11.43 22.97
C CYS A 88 -12.00 -12.74 23.52
N GLN A 89 -12.87 -13.57 24.09
CA GLN A 89 -12.54 -14.90 24.59
C GLN A 89 -12.56 -15.93 23.45
N THR A 90 -11.53 -15.87 22.60
CA THR A 90 -11.37 -16.78 21.46
C THR A 90 -9.88 -17.02 21.20
N ASP A 91 -9.54 -18.15 20.58
CA ASP A 91 -8.17 -18.50 20.22
C ASP A 91 -7.81 -18.07 18.79
N SER A 92 -8.80 -17.62 18.00
CA SER A 92 -8.58 -17.21 16.60
C SER A 92 -9.52 -16.06 16.21
N TYR A 93 -9.03 -15.16 15.35
CA TYR A 93 -9.80 -14.03 14.82
C TYR A 93 -10.31 -14.24 13.39
N VAL A 94 -10.30 -15.47 12.88
CA VAL A 94 -10.81 -15.79 11.54
C VAL A 94 -12.29 -15.43 11.38
N GLU A 95 -13.12 -15.63 12.41
CA GLU A 95 -14.56 -15.26 12.36
C GLU A 95 -14.75 -13.73 12.30
N ILE A 96 -13.84 -12.95 12.90
CA ILE A 96 -13.85 -11.48 12.77
C ILE A 96 -13.47 -11.11 11.34
N ALA A 97 -12.47 -11.76 10.74
CA ALA A 97 -12.11 -11.52 9.33
C ALA A 97 -13.29 -11.83 8.40
N LYS A 98 -13.99 -12.95 8.58
CA LYS A 98 -15.21 -13.28 7.82
C LYS A 98 -16.31 -12.23 8.02
N THR A 99 -16.43 -11.68 9.22
CA THR A 99 -17.38 -10.59 9.51
C THR A 99 -17.04 -9.32 8.75
N LEU A 100 -15.74 -8.95 8.69
CA LEU A 100 -15.28 -7.82 7.88
C LEU A 100 -15.58 -8.04 6.39
N ASP A 101 -15.31 -9.26 5.87
CA ASP A 101 -15.59 -9.63 4.49
C ASP A 101 -17.08 -9.54 4.14
N ALA A 102 -17.94 -10.06 5.03
CA ALA A 102 -19.39 -9.97 4.89
C ALA A 102 -19.87 -8.51 4.90
N ALA A 103 -19.34 -7.68 5.79
CA ALA A 103 -19.66 -6.25 5.84
C ALA A 103 -19.21 -5.52 4.56
N ALA A 104 -17.99 -5.81 4.06
CA ALA A 104 -17.47 -5.27 2.82
C ALA A 104 -18.33 -5.67 1.60
N LYS A 105 -18.77 -6.93 1.55
CA LYS A 105 -19.70 -7.43 0.52
C LYS A 105 -21.05 -6.72 0.57
N THR A 106 -21.59 -6.53 1.77
CA THR A 106 -22.88 -5.82 1.98
C THR A 106 -22.80 -4.34 1.55
N CYS A 107 -21.70 -3.67 1.85
CA CYS A 107 -21.46 -2.28 1.41
C CYS A 107 -21.10 -2.17 -0.07
N GLY A 108 -20.77 -3.26 -0.75
CA GLY A 108 -20.36 -3.27 -2.15
C GLY A 108 -18.93 -2.76 -2.39
N VAL A 109 -18.12 -2.56 -1.34
CA VAL A 109 -16.76 -2.02 -1.48
C VAL A 109 -15.78 -3.07 -2.02
N ASN A 110 -14.72 -2.62 -2.67
CA ASN A 110 -13.72 -3.50 -3.28
C ASN A 110 -12.89 -4.25 -2.23
N PHE A 111 -12.42 -3.52 -1.20
CA PHE A 111 -11.57 -4.05 -0.14
C PHE A 111 -11.89 -3.43 1.22
N ILE A 112 -11.52 -4.15 2.28
CA ILE A 112 -11.53 -3.67 3.65
C ILE A 112 -10.20 -4.01 4.34
N GLY A 113 -9.52 -2.98 4.85
CA GLY A 113 -8.28 -3.09 5.62
C GLY A 113 -8.52 -2.95 7.12
N GLY A 114 -7.51 -3.29 7.91
CA GLY A 114 -7.56 -3.21 9.37
C GLY A 114 -7.53 -4.57 10.07
N PHE A 115 -7.43 -5.69 9.34
CA PHE A 115 -7.05 -6.96 9.96
C PHE A 115 -5.55 -6.90 10.30
N SER A 116 -5.22 -6.07 11.30
CA SER A 116 -3.88 -5.53 11.52
C SER A 116 -3.43 -5.61 12.97
N ALA A 117 -2.09 -5.64 13.17
CA ALA A 117 -1.42 -5.55 14.48
C ALA A 117 -0.25 -4.55 14.42
N LEU A 118 -0.06 -3.78 15.49
CA LEU A 118 1.00 -2.78 15.64
C LEU A 118 2.00 -3.25 16.70
N VAL A 119 3.04 -3.96 16.28
CA VAL A 119 3.93 -4.72 17.17
C VAL A 119 5.38 -4.24 17.20
N GLN A 120 5.62 -3.01 16.76
CA GLN A 120 6.97 -2.43 16.68
C GLN A 120 7.72 -2.35 18.02
N LYS A 121 7.00 -2.37 19.14
CA LYS A 121 7.60 -2.37 20.49
C LYS A 121 7.51 -3.70 21.22
N GLY A 122 6.68 -4.60 20.76
CA GLY A 122 6.40 -5.91 21.36
C GLY A 122 4.99 -6.35 20.98
N CYS A 123 4.65 -7.59 21.28
CA CYS A 123 3.35 -8.17 20.97
C CYS A 123 2.60 -8.47 22.27
N THR A 124 1.30 -8.16 22.26
CA THR A 124 0.34 -8.67 23.25
C THR A 124 -0.14 -10.06 22.83
N ASP A 125 -0.87 -10.76 23.69
CA ASP A 125 -1.50 -12.04 23.34
C ASP A 125 -2.50 -11.87 22.18
N SER A 126 -3.20 -10.76 22.14
CA SER A 126 -4.12 -10.41 21.05
C SER A 126 -3.40 -10.22 19.72
N ASP A 127 -2.24 -9.56 19.73
CA ASP A 127 -1.44 -9.39 18.51
C ASP A 127 -0.97 -10.74 17.96
N TRP A 128 -0.49 -11.63 18.84
CA TRP A 128 -0.09 -12.99 18.44
C TRP A 128 -1.27 -13.80 17.89
N LYS A 129 -2.45 -13.69 18.49
CA LYS A 129 -3.67 -14.35 17.99
C LYS A 129 -4.01 -13.84 16.57
N LEU A 130 -3.99 -12.52 16.37
CA LEU A 130 -4.25 -11.94 15.07
C LEU A 130 -3.23 -12.42 14.03
N ILE A 131 -1.93 -12.28 14.30
CA ILE A 131 -0.86 -12.67 13.38
C ILE A 131 -1.01 -14.13 12.95
N ARG A 132 -1.24 -15.03 13.91
CA ARG A 132 -1.42 -16.46 13.63
C ARG A 132 -2.72 -16.78 12.91
N SER A 133 -3.72 -15.90 12.96
CA SER A 133 -4.98 -16.04 12.22
C SER A 133 -4.89 -15.58 10.76
N ILE A 134 -3.84 -14.83 10.38
CA ILE A 134 -3.71 -14.24 9.03
C ILE A 134 -3.81 -15.31 7.92
N PRO A 135 -3.07 -16.44 7.94
CA PRO A 135 -3.10 -17.38 6.83
C PRO A 135 -4.50 -17.92 6.52
N GLU A 136 -5.20 -18.38 7.56
CA GLU A 136 -6.55 -18.89 7.44
C GLU A 136 -7.57 -17.78 7.08
N ALA A 137 -7.38 -16.57 7.61
CA ALA A 137 -8.21 -15.41 7.28
C ALA A 137 -8.07 -15.04 5.80
N MET A 138 -6.84 -14.99 5.26
CA MET A 138 -6.59 -14.66 3.85
C MET A 138 -7.15 -15.71 2.89
N LYS A 139 -7.14 -17.00 3.29
CA LYS A 139 -7.78 -18.06 2.54
C LYS A 139 -9.31 -17.99 2.59
N ALA A 140 -9.87 -17.66 3.76
CA ALA A 140 -11.32 -17.70 4.00
C ALA A 140 -12.06 -16.44 3.51
N THR A 141 -11.36 -15.37 3.10
CA THR A 141 -11.95 -14.07 2.74
C THR A 141 -11.47 -13.59 1.39
N GLU A 142 -12.32 -12.82 0.70
CA GLU A 142 -12.01 -12.25 -0.61
C GLU A 142 -11.51 -10.81 -0.52
N ARG A 143 -12.15 -9.98 0.32
CA ARG A 143 -11.97 -8.51 0.35
C ARG A 143 -11.16 -8.01 1.53
N VAL A 144 -10.86 -8.87 2.51
CA VAL A 144 -10.08 -8.49 3.71
C VAL A 144 -8.62 -8.39 3.39
N CYS A 145 -8.00 -7.29 3.82
CA CYS A 145 -6.56 -7.08 3.75
C CYS A 145 -5.98 -6.99 5.15
N ALA A 146 -4.78 -7.55 5.31
CA ALA A 146 -4.05 -7.63 6.57
C ALA A 146 -2.77 -6.82 6.53
N SER A 147 -2.34 -6.30 7.68
CA SER A 147 -1.02 -5.70 7.82
C SER A 147 -0.46 -5.85 9.22
N VAL A 148 0.88 -5.89 9.31
CA VAL A 148 1.59 -5.95 10.60
C VAL A 148 2.73 -4.95 10.59
N ASN A 149 2.74 -4.00 11.54
CA ASN A 149 3.82 -3.02 11.69
C ASN A 149 4.85 -3.55 12.67
N VAL A 150 6.01 -4.02 12.16
CA VAL A 150 7.05 -4.70 12.95
C VAL A 150 8.17 -3.78 13.42
N GLY A 151 8.24 -2.55 12.89
CA GLY A 151 9.32 -1.63 13.18
C GLY A 151 8.92 -0.17 13.13
N SER A 152 9.71 0.69 13.74
CA SER A 152 9.62 2.13 13.56
C SER A 152 10.94 2.82 13.90
N THR A 153 11.13 4.04 13.40
CA THR A 153 12.28 4.87 13.73
C THR A 153 12.44 5.06 15.25
N LYS A 154 11.33 5.18 15.99
CA LYS A 154 11.34 5.39 17.44
C LYS A 154 11.48 4.12 18.28
N ALA A 155 11.08 2.96 17.74
CA ALA A 155 11.05 1.71 18.48
C ALA A 155 12.19 0.74 18.11
N GLY A 156 12.79 0.90 16.92
CA GLY A 156 13.63 -0.13 16.33
C GLY A 156 12.81 -1.19 15.62
N ILE A 157 13.35 -2.39 15.47
CA ILE A 157 12.70 -3.51 14.77
C ILE A 157 12.47 -4.64 15.77
N ASN A 158 11.24 -5.14 15.82
CA ASN A 158 10.85 -6.31 16.60
C ASN A 158 11.19 -7.60 15.81
N MET A 159 12.36 -8.18 16.06
CA MET A 159 12.85 -9.35 15.33
C MET A 159 12.07 -10.62 15.62
N ASP A 160 11.41 -10.73 16.79
CA ASP A 160 10.51 -11.85 17.08
C ASP A 160 9.28 -11.82 16.18
N ALA A 161 8.70 -10.63 15.98
CA ALA A 161 7.61 -10.45 15.04
C ALA A 161 8.05 -10.64 13.59
N VAL A 162 9.23 -10.16 13.21
CA VAL A 162 9.82 -10.38 11.88
C VAL A 162 9.99 -11.86 11.58
N ALA A 163 10.54 -12.62 12.53
CA ALA A 163 10.72 -14.07 12.39
C ALA A 163 9.38 -14.80 12.20
N GLU A 164 8.36 -14.40 12.95
CA GLU A 164 7.02 -14.98 12.80
C GLU A 164 6.38 -14.57 11.47
N MET A 165 6.52 -13.31 11.04
CA MET A 165 5.94 -12.86 9.77
C MET A 165 6.48 -13.61 8.56
N GLY A 166 7.76 -13.98 8.53
CA GLY A 166 8.29 -14.84 7.46
C GLY A 166 7.59 -16.21 7.41
N ARG A 167 7.29 -16.82 8.57
CA ARG A 167 6.51 -18.07 8.64
C ARG A 167 5.06 -17.85 8.19
N ILE A 168 4.44 -16.74 8.61
CA ILE A 168 3.07 -16.38 8.23
C ILE A 168 2.95 -16.18 6.73
N VAL A 169 3.87 -15.46 6.09
CA VAL A 169 3.89 -15.27 4.63
C VAL A 169 4.01 -16.62 3.93
N LYS A 170 4.97 -17.46 4.35
CA LYS A 170 5.17 -18.80 3.80
C LYS A 170 3.91 -19.66 3.91
N LYS A 171 3.32 -19.72 5.11
CA LYS A 171 2.08 -20.47 5.37
C LYS A 171 0.89 -19.92 4.57
N THR A 172 0.79 -18.58 4.43
CA THR A 172 -0.27 -17.96 3.63
C THR A 172 -0.16 -18.37 2.15
N ALA A 173 1.05 -18.35 1.61
CA ALA A 173 1.31 -18.80 0.25
C ALA A 173 0.91 -20.28 0.05
N GLU A 174 1.32 -21.16 0.97
CA GLU A 174 1.01 -22.59 0.93
C GLU A 174 -0.50 -22.86 1.02
N LEU A 175 -1.22 -22.16 1.90
CA LEU A 175 -2.67 -22.31 2.05
C LEU A 175 -3.46 -21.79 0.85
N THR A 176 -2.89 -20.90 0.05
CA THR A 176 -3.48 -20.32 -1.16
C THR A 176 -2.77 -20.77 -2.44
N ALA A 177 -2.12 -21.94 -2.39
CA ALA A 177 -1.37 -22.51 -3.51
C ALA A 177 -2.24 -22.81 -4.74
N ASP A 178 -3.53 -23.07 -4.54
CA ASP A 178 -4.56 -23.20 -5.58
C ASP A 178 -4.77 -21.91 -6.39
N ASN A 179 -4.24 -20.80 -5.93
CA ASN A 179 -4.25 -19.49 -6.58
C ASN A 179 -2.86 -18.83 -6.50
N ASP A 180 -1.80 -19.56 -6.84
CA ASP A 180 -0.41 -19.08 -6.92
C ASP A 180 0.11 -18.32 -5.67
N GLY A 181 -0.45 -18.57 -4.49
CA GLY A 181 -0.05 -17.89 -3.25
C GLY A 181 -0.65 -16.48 -3.09
N LEU A 182 -1.68 -16.12 -3.86
CA LEU A 182 -2.28 -14.76 -3.89
C LEU A 182 -2.87 -14.29 -2.56
N GLY A 183 -3.04 -15.15 -1.56
CA GLY A 183 -3.31 -14.69 -0.20
C GLY A 183 -2.28 -13.68 0.31
N CYS A 184 -1.01 -13.82 -0.12
CA CYS A 184 0.06 -12.90 0.23
C CYS A 184 -0.08 -11.51 -0.41
N ALA A 185 -0.77 -11.35 -1.53
CA ALA A 185 -1.06 -10.06 -2.14
C ALA A 185 -1.97 -9.17 -1.26
N LYS A 186 -2.69 -9.78 -0.31
CA LYS A 186 -3.54 -9.08 0.67
C LYS A 186 -2.86 -8.84 2.03
N LEU A 187 -1.56 -9.16 2.16
CA LEU A 187 -0.78 -9.04 3.39
C LEU A 187 0.42 -8.12 3.19
N VAL A 188 0.55 -7.10 4.04
CA VAL A 188 1.69 -6.18 4.02
C VAL A 188 2.35 -6.12 5.39
N ILE A 189 3.69 -6.18 5.42
CA ILE A 189 4.48 -5.99 6.63
C ILE A 189 5.13 -4.61 6.56
N PHE A 190 4.97 -3.80 7.61
CA PHE A 190 5.43 -2.41 7.65
C PHE A 190 6.53 -2.14 8.66
N ALA A 191 7.33 -1.11 8.36
CA ALA A 191 7.97 -0.26 9.36
C ALA A 191 7.49 1.19 9.15
N ASN A 192 7.24 1.92 10.25
CA ASN A 192 6.66 3.28 10.24
C ASN A 192 5.33 3.35 9.48
N ALA A 193 4.41 2.40 9.69
CA ALA A 193 3.09 2.43 9.08
C ALA A 193 2.35 3.74 9.40
N VAL A 194 1.70 4.32 8.38
CA VAL A 194 0.85 5.51 8.53
C VAL A 194 -0.58 5.11 8.84
N GLU A 195 -1.27 5.94 9.63
CA GLU A 195 -2.59 5.62 10.19
C GLU A 195 -3.76 6.06 9.31
N ASP A 196 -3.49 6.86 8.28
CA ASP A 196 -4.45 7.49 7.38
C ASP A 196 -4.34 7.00 5.92
N ASN A 197 -3.56 5.96 5.66
CA ASN A 197 -3.32 5.41 4.34
C ASN A 197 -4.63 4.96 3.64
N PRO A 198 -4.99 5.54 2.47
CA PRO A 198 -6.17 5.10 1.72
C PRO A 198 -5.91 3.90 0.81
N PHE A 199 -4.64 3.53 0.57
CA PHE A 199 -4.28 2.43 -0.33
C PHE A 199 -4.28 1.07 0.38
N MET A 200 -4.86 0.07 -0.25
CA MET A 200 -4.78 -1.33 0.16
C MET A 200 -3.52 -1.99 -0.48
N ALA A 201 -2.90 -3.02 0.11
CA ALA A 201 -3.45 -3.88 1.16
C ALA A 201 -3.21 -3.40 2.60
N GLY A 202 -2.35 -2.47 2.88
CA GLY A 202 -1.87 -2.14 4.21
C GLY A 202 -2.68 -1.09 4.99
N ALA A 203 -3.81 -0.60 4.48
CA ALA A 203 -4.59 0.42 5.15
C ALA A 203 -5.20 -0.08 6.47
N PHE A 204 -5.19 0.78 7.47
CA PHE A 204 -5.96 0.66 8.70
C PHE A 204 -6.35 2.06 9.19
N HIS A 205 -7.32 2.13 10.09
CA HIS A 205 -7.75 3.37 10.71
C HIS A 205 -7.09 3.54 12.07
N GLY A 206 -6.26 4.56 12.22
CA GLY A 206 -5.50 4.80 13.44
C GLY A 206 -6.37 5.11 14.64
N VAL A 207 -5.84 4.84 15.85
CA VAL A 207 -6.56 5.12 17.10
C VAL A 207 -6.67 6.60 17.42
N GLY A 208 -5.81 7.44 16.80
CA GLY A 208 -5.84 8.89 16.91
C GLY A 208 -6.76 9.58 15.91
N GLU A 209 -7.30 8.83 14.97
CA GLU A 209 -8.19 9.32 13.92
C GLU A 209 -9.63 9.57 14.45
N PRO A 210 -10.43 10.41 13.75
CA PRO A 210 -11.83 10.63 14.09
C PRO A 210 -12.66 9.34 14.06
N GLU A 211 -13.86 9.37 14.65
CA GLU A 211 -14.82 8.24 14.63
C GLU A 211 -15.09 7.69 13.22
N CYS A 212 -15.10 8.60 12.23
CA CYS A 212 -15.18 8.25 10.82
C CYS A 212 -14.51 9.36 10.00
N VAL A 213 -13.77 9.01 8.97
CA VAL A 213 -13.04 9.95 8.10
C VAL A 213 -13.03 9.45 6.65
N LEU A 214 -12.99 10.34 5.68
CA LEU A 214 -12.85 9.99 4.28
C LEU A 214 -11.47 10.41 3.76
N ASN A 215 -10.67 9.45 3.32
CA ASN A 215 -9.37 9.64 2.70
C ASN A 215 -9.42 9.32 1.21
N VAL A 216 -8.67 10.06 0.41
CA VAL A 216 -8.66 9.91 -1.06
C VAL A 216 -7.26 9.58 -1.53
N GLY A 217 -7.14 8.54 -2.32
CA GLY A 217 -5.90 8.21 -3.04
C GLY A 217 -6.03 8.60 -4.50
N VAL A 218 -5.12 9.43 -4.98
CA VAL A 218 -5.05 9.88 -6.38
C VAL A 218 -3.84 9.25 -7.04
N SER A 219 -3.99 8.84 -8.29
CA SER A 219 -2.88 8.32 -9.08
C SER A 219 -2.81 9.02 -10.44
N GLY A 220 -1.62 9.08 -11.00
CA GLY A 220 -1.40 9.70 -12.29
C GLY A 220 0.02 9.53 -12.83
N PRO A 221 0.61 8.29 -12.83
CA PRO A 221 1.88 8.06 -13.51
C PRO A 221 1.82 8.46 -14.98
N GLY A 222 0.74 8.12 -15.68
CA GLY A 222 0.54 8.49 -17.08
C GLY A 222 0.52 10.00 -17.31
N VAL A 223 -0.07 10.78 -16.39
CA VAL A 223 -0.07 12.26 -16.50
C VAL A 223 1.35 12.81 -16.40
N VAL A 224 2.15 12.29 -15.45
CA VAL A 224 3.56 12.68 -15.27
C VAL A 224 4.42 12.25 -16.47
N TYR A 225 4.24 11.01 -16.95
CA TYR A 225 4.93 10.48 -18.11
C TYR A 225 4.73 11.36 -19.34
N HIS A 226 3.49 11.69 -19.68
CA HIS A 226 3.17 12.57 -20.79
C HIS A 226 3.73 13.99 -20.62
N ALA A 227 3.72 14.53 -19.40
CA ALA A 227 4.29 15.85 -19.15
C ALA A 227 5.81 15.87 -19.41
N LEU A 228 6.51 14.78 -19.08
CA LEU A 228 7.96 14.67 -19.30
C LEU A 228 8.32 14.53 -20.78
N GLN A 229 7.48 13.93 -21.61
CA GLN A 229 7.70 13.88 -23.05
C GLN A 229 7.87 15.29 -23.65
N GLY A 230 7.15 16.30 -23.09
CA GLY A 230 7.24 17.70 -23.50
C GLY A 230 8.56 18.40 -23.13
N VAL A 231 9.37 17.80 -22.25
CA VAL A 231 10.64 18.35 -21.75
C VAL A 231 11.80 17.38 -21.93
N LYS A 232 11.68 16.44 -22.86
CA LYS A 232 12.70 15.44 -23.15
C LYS A 232 14.06 16.09 -23.47
N GLY A 233 15.11 15.60 -22.80
CA GLY A 233 16.48 16.12 -22.97
C GLY A 233 16.73 17.48 -22.29
N GLN A 234 15.77 18.05 -21.60
CA GLN A 234 15.98 19.27 -20.80
C GLN A 234 16.75 18.96 -19.50
N PRO A 235 17.40 19.96 -18.88
CA PRO A 235 18.07 19.80 -17.60
C PRO A 235 17.12 19.32 -16.48
N PHE A 236 17.68 18.64 -15.45
CA PHE A 236 16.89 18.04 -14.36
C PHE A 236 16.09 19.04 -13.52
N ASP A 237 16.49 20.29 -13.42
CA ASP A 237 15.70 21.35 -12.77
C ASP A 237 14.40 21.64 -13.53
N VAL A 238 14.43 21.63 -14.86
CA VAL A 238 13.22 21.74 -15.70
C VAL A 238 12.34 20.52 -15.55
N VAL A 239 12.91 19.30 -15.53
CA VAL A 239 12.19 18.06 -15.32
C VAL A 239 11.51 18.07 -13.95
N ALA A 240 12.22 18.40 -12.88
CA ALA A 240 11.69 18.45 -11.52
C ALA A 240 10.54 19.49 -11.37
N GLU A 241 10.69 20.66 -12.00
CA GLU A 241 9.65 21.69 -11.98
C GLU A 241 8.39 21.25 -12.74
N THR A 242 8.57 20.51 -13.86
CA THR A 242 7.46 19.93 -14.62
C THR A 242 6.71 18.89 -13.81
N ILE A 243 7.40 17.97 -13.14
CA ILE A 243 6.79 16.97 -12.25
C ILE A 243 6.01 17.66 -11.14
N LYS A 244 6.61 18.65 -10.48
CA LYS A 244 5.98 19.39 -9.37
C LYS A 244 4.68 20.07 -9.81
N LYS A 245 4.67 20.73 -10.98
CA LYS A 245 3.46 21.38 -11.53
C LYS A 245 2.37 20.37 -11.86
N THR A 246 2.74 19.23 -12.44
CA THR A 246 1.82 18.13 -12.76
C THR A 246 1.21 17.54 -11.50
N ALA A 247 2.04 17.24 -10.50
CA ALA A 247 1.61 16.74 -9.20
C ALA A 247 0.65 17.70 -8.47
N PHE A 248 0.91 19.00 -8.57
CA PHE A 248 -0.01 20.02 -8.06
C PHE A 248 -1.40 19.90 -8.69
N GLN A 249 -1.49 19.79 -10.02
CA GLN A 249 -2.77 19.67 -10.73
C GLN A 249 -3.52 18.39 -10.35
N VAL A 250 -2.84 17.25 -10.32
CA VAL A 250 -3.41 15.96 -9.94
C VAL A 250 -3.95 15.98 -8.50
N THR A 251 -3.20 16.54 -7.55
CA THR A 251 -3.64 16.67 -6.15
C THR A 251 -4.90 17.52 -6.01
N ARG A 252 -5.01 18.60 -6.79
CA ARG A 252 -6.22 19.48 -6.80
C ARG A 252 -7.48 18.70 -7.21
N MET A 253 -7.36 17.77 -8.15
CA MET A 253 -8.48 16.90 -8.55
C MET A 253 -8.89 15.96 -7.40
N GLY A 254 -7.94 15.34 -6.74
CA GLY A 254 -8.21 14.50 -5.55
C GLY A 254 -8.92 15.27 -4.44
N GLN A 255 -8.46 16.49 -4.16
CA GLN A 255 -9.09 17.34 -3.15
C GLN A 255 -10.53 17.74 -3.53
N LEU A 256 -10.81 18.00 -4.81
CA LEU A 256 -12.16 18.29 -5.29
C LEU A 256 -13.10 17.12 -5.02
N VAL A 257 -12.71 15.90 -5.44
CA VAL A 257 -13.50 14.68 -5.24
C VAL A 257 -13.66 14.38 -3.74
N GLY A 258 -12.59 14.49 -2.95
CA GLY A 258 -12.63 14.22 -1.51
C GLY A 258 -13.58 15.14 -0.75
N ARG A 259 -13.56 16.44 -1.05
CA ARG A 259 -14.47 17.42 -0.43
C ARG A 259 -15.93 17.16 -0.80
N GLU A 260 -16.20 16.86 -2.06
CA GLU A 260 -17.57 16.57 -2.48
C GLU A 260 -18.10 15.26 -1.89
N ALA A 261 -17.28 14.21 -1.87
CA ALA A 261 -17.65 12.94 -1.22
C ALA A 261 -17.89 13.11 0.29
N SER A 262 -16.99 13.83 0.98
CA SER A 262 -17.14 14.18 2.39
C SER A 262 -18.46 14.90 2.68
N LYS A 263 -18.82 15.88 1.86
CA LYS A 263 -20.06 16.64 1.99
C LYS A 263 -21.29 15.75 1.81
N ARG A 264 -21.33 14.91 0.76
CA ARG A 264 -22.49 14.02 0.47
C ARG A 264 -22.65 12.91 1.52
N LEU A 265 -21.54 12.39 2.03
CA LEU A 265 -21.54 11.34 3.04
C LEU A 265 -21.75 11.87 4.47
N GLY A 266 -21.57 13.18 4.70
CA GLY A 266 -21.61 13.77 6.04
C GLY A 266 -20.47 13.30 6.94
N VAL A 267 -19.30 12.95 6.35
CA VAL A 267 -18.11 12.44 7.04
C VAL A 267 -16.96 13.43 6.85
N PRO A 268 -16.17 13.75 7.90
CA PRO A 268 -15.01 14.63 7.76
C PRO A 268 -14.07 14.21 6.63
N PHE A 269 -13.56 15.18 5.88
CA PHE A 269 -12.50 14.96 4.92
C PHE A 269 -11.15 14.89 5.65
N GLY A 270 -10.44 13.78 5.51
CA GLY A 270 -9.13 13.56 6.07
C GLY A 270 -8.02 14.05 5.15
N ILE A 271 -7.47 13.14 4.35
CA ILE A 271 -6.31 13.45 3.51
C ILE A 271 -6.52 13.14 2.03
N VAL A 272 -5.66 13.78 1.22
CA VAL A 272 -5.34 13.35 -0.15
C VAL A 272 -3.96 12.72 -0.14
N ASP A 273 -3.91 11.48 -0.54
CA ASP A 273 -2.66 10.77 -0.84
C ASP A 273 -2.39 10.89 -2.34
N LEU A 274 -1.37 11.62 -2.71
CA LEU A 274 -0.86 11.65 -4.08
C LEU A 274 0.25 10.61 -4.21
N SER A 275 -0.13 9.41 -4.60
CA SER A 275 0.82 8.35 -4.92
C SER A 275 0.77 8.02 -6.40
N LEU A 276 1.94 8.08 -7.04
CA LEU A 276 2.08 7.55 -8.40
C LEU A 276 2.04 6.01 -8.30
N ALA A 277 0.84 5.48 -8.20
CA ALA A 277 0.55 4.06 -8.13
C ALA A 277 0.22 3.55 -9.54
N PRO A 278 1.13 2.84 -10.21
CA PRO A 278 0.95 2.43 -11.60
C PRO A 278 -0.16 1.39 -11.75
N THR A 279 -0.51 1.10 -13.00
CA THR A 279 -1.29 -0.06 -13.40
C THR A 279 -0.53 -0.84 -14.48
N PRO A 280 -0.93 -2.10 -14.77
CA PRO A 280 -0.33 -2.85 -15.87
C PRO A 280 -0.63 -2.27 -17.26
N ALA A 281 -1.44 -1.22 -17.35
CA ALA A 281 -1.77 -0.56 -18.60
C ALA A 281 -0.56 0.19 -19.18
N VAL A 282 -0.37 0.06 -20.50
CA VAL A 282 0.68 0.80 -21.21
C VAL A 282 0.45 2.30 -21.07
N GLY A 283 1.49 3.02 -20.68
CA GLY A 283 1.45 4.47 -20.48
C GLY A 283 1.14 4.90 -19.04
N ASP A 284 0.88 3.97 -18.11
CA ASP A 284 0.65 4.23 -16.70
C ASP A 284 1.72 3.56 -15.81
N SER A 285 2.99 3.87 -16.07
CA SER A 285 4.16 3.20 -15.49
C SER A 285 5.12 4.22 -14.84
N VAL A 286 5.53 3.93 -13.60
CA VAL A 286 6.59 4.68 -12.91
C VAL A 286 7.96 4.36 -13.52
N ALA A 287 8.21 3.10 -13.92
CA ALA A 287 9.44 2.74 -14.60
C ALA A 287 9.64 3.55 -15.88
N ARG A 288 8.58 3.73 -16.68
CA ARG A 288 8.65 4.55 -17.91
C ARG A 288 8.89 6.02 -17.63
N ILE A 289 8.40 6.55 -16.51
CA ILE A 289 8.76 7.92 -16.06
C ILE A 289 10.28 8.01 -15.85
N LEU A 290 10.88 7.02 -15.18
CA LEU A 290 12.32 7.01 -14.91
C LEU A 290 13.15 6.87 -16.20
N GLU A 291 12.67 6.06 -17.14
CA GLU A 291 13.28 5.88 -18.47
C GLU A 291 13.19 7.18 -19.31
N GLU A 292 12.07 7.90 -19.25
CA GLU A 292 11.92 9.19 -19.93
C GLU A 292 12.91 10.26 -19.41
N MET A 293 13.42 10.10 -18.17
CA MET A 293 14.50 10.93 -17.62
C MET A 293 15.88 10.61 -18.21
N GLY A 294 15.99 9.65 -19.13
CA GLY A 294 17.20 9.30 -19.86
C GLY A 294 17.85 7.97 -19.45
N LEU A 295 17.15 7.13 -18.70
CA LEU A 295 17.59 5.75 -18.42
C LEU A 295 17.14 4.84 -19.56
N GLU A 296 18.01 3.95 -20.02
CA GLU A 296 17.66 2.97 -21.06
C GLU A 296 16.63 1.94 -20.56
N VAL A 297 16.86 1.41 -19.35
CA VAL A 297 15.97 0.47 -18.67
C VAL A 297 15.95 0.81 -17.18
N CYS A 298 14.77 0.78 -16.56
CA CYS A 298 14.62 0.91 -15.12
C CYS A 298 15.41 -0.21 -14.41
N GLY A 299 16.11 0.14 -13.34
CA GLY A 299 17.03 -0.78 -12.64
C GLY A 299 18.50 -0.50 -12.94
N THR A 300 18.85 0.12 -14.08
CA THR A 300 20.21 0.50 -14.39
C THR A 300 20.76 1.58 -13.42
N HIS A 301 22.07 1.79 -13.41
CA HIS A 301 22.69 2.84 -12.58
C HIS A 301 22.11 4.22 -12.92
N GLY A 302 21.75 5.00 -11.89
CA GLY A 302 21.00 6.26 -12.03
C GLY A 302 19.53 6.15 -11.61
N THR A 303 18.91 4.96 -11.65
CA THR A 303 17.48 4.76 -11.30
C THR A 303 17.14 5.27 -9.92
N THR A 304 17.96 4.97 -8.90
CA THR A 304 17.71 5.43 -7.51
C THR A 304 17.77 6.97 -7.41
N ALA A 305 18.68 7.63 -8.15
CA ALA A 305 18.78 9.10 -8.18
C ALA A 305 17.56 9.73 -8.89
N ALA A 306 17.16 9.17 -10.03
CA ALA A 306 15.96 9.61 -10.75
C ALA A 306 14.68 9.44 -9.89
N LEU A 307 14.55 8.30 -9.21
CA LEU A 307 13.42 8.04 -8.30
C LEU A 307 13.41 8.99 -7.10
N ALA A 308 14.57 9.32 -6.53
CA ALA A 308 14.67 10.30 -5.45
C ALA A 308 14.14 11.67 -5.88
N MET A 309 14.52 12.13 -7.07
CA MET A 309 14.03 13.39 -7.64
C MET A 309 12.53 13.33 -7.93
N LEU A 310 12.04 12.25 -8.53
CA LEU A 310 10.62 12.04 -8.80
C LEU A 310 9.80 12.12 -7.52
N ASN A 311 10.19 11.35 -6.51
CA ASN A 311 9.48 11.27 -5.23
C ASN A 311 9.42 12.64 -4.51
N ASP A 312 10.53 13.38 -4.49
CA ASP A 312 10.62 14.71 -3.88
C ASP A 312 9.76 15.74 -4.63
N ALA A 313 9.85 15.76 -5.97
CA ALA A 313 9.07 16.69 -6.81
C ALA A 313 7.56 16.44 -6.69
N VAL A 314 7.12 15.17 -6.63
CA VAL A 314 5.72 14.79 -6.42
C VAL A 314 5.23 15.30 -5.06
N LYS A 315 5.98 15.05 -3.97
CA LYS A 315 5.63 15.54 -2.63
C LYS A 315 5.54 17.05 -2.56
N LYS A 316 6.48 17.76 -3.16
CA LYS A 316 6.46 19.24 -3.23
C LYS A 316 5.22 19.75 -3.94
N GLY A 317 4.84 19.15 -5.06
CA GLY A 317 3.63 19.49 -5.80
C GLY A 317 2.36 19.25 -4.97
N GLY A 318 2.27 18.12 -4.30
CA GLY A 318 1.16 17.78 -3.41
C GLY A 318 0.97 18.79 -2.28
N VAL A 319 2.03 19.05 -1.50
CA VAL A 319 1.97 20.01 -0.37
C VAL A 319 1.61 21.42 -0.81
N MET A 320 2.03 21.84 -2.00
CA MET A 320 1.64 23.15 -2.56
C MET A 320 0.17 23.21 -2.98
N ALA A 321 -0.44 22.06 -3.31
CA ALA A 321 -1.82 21.98 -3.81
C ALA A 321 -2.86 21.90 -2.69
N SER A 322 -2.52 21.27 -1.56
CA SER A 322 -3.45 20.98 -0.47
C SER A 322 -2.75 20.96 0.89
N ASN A 323 -3.44 21.44 1.90
CA ASN A 323 -3.05 21.27 3.31
C ASN A 323 -3.56 19.94 3.92
N HIS A 324 -4.20 19.13 3.12
CA HIS A 324 -4.72 17.81 3.49
C HIS A 324 -3.84 16.66 2.94
N VAL A 325 -2.58 16.91 2.57
CA VAL A 325 -1.69 15.85 2.08
C VAL A 325 -1.29 14.94 3.23
N GLY A 326 -1.42 13.63 3.01
CA GLY A 326 -1.11 12.60 4.00
C GLY A 326 -0.87 11.24 3.34
N GLY A 327 -1.08 10.18 4.10
CA GLY A 327 -0.88 8.81 3.63
C GLY A 327 0.57 8.50 3.26
N LEU A 328 0.75 7.79 2.18
CA LEU A 328 2.07 7.38 1.67
C LEU A 328 2.71 8.42 0.75
N SER A 329 1.92 9.17 0.01
CA SER A 329 2.26 10.22 -0.98
C SER A 329 3.66 10.13 -1.59
N GLY A 330 3.76 9.91 -2.90
CA GLY A 330 5.02 9.82 -3.63
C GLY A 330 5.00 8.78 -4.75
N ALA A 331 6.15 8.21 -5.08
CA ALA A 331 6.27 7.22 -6.14
C ALA A 331 6.25 5.79 -5.58
N PHE A 332 5.35 4.94 -6.11
CA PHE A 332 5.27 3.51 -5.84
C PHE A 332 6.08 2.73 -6.87
N ILE A 333 6.61 1.58 -6.47
CA ILE A 333 7.42 0.71 -7.32
C ILE A 333 6.98 -0.76 -7.25
N PRO A 334 5.66 -1.06 -7.36
CA PRO A 334 5.20 -2.44 -7.38
C PRO A 334 5.66 -3.13 -8.66
N VAL A 335 6.18 -4.36 -8.55
CA VAL A 335 6.70 -5.04 -9.74
C VAL A 335 5.57 -5.55 -10.63
N SER A 336 4.49 -6.14 -10.07
CA SER A 336 3.43 -6.71 -10.89
C SER A 336 2.45 -5.71 -11.49
N GLU A 337 2.34 -4.54 -10.87
CA GLU A 337 1.35 -3.52 -11.23
C GLU A 337 1.91 -2.45 -12.20
N ASP A 338 3.15 -2.61 -12.69
CA ASP A 338 3.86 -1.64 -13.55
C ASP A 338 4.50 -2.36 -14.74
N GLU A 339 4.01 -2.09 -15.95
CA GLU A 339 4.49 -2.79 -17.16
C GLU A 339 5.98 -2.59 -17.41
N GLY A 340 6.52 -1.44 -17.06
CA GLY A 340 7.95 -1.15 -17.18
C GLY A 340 8.79 -1.85 -16.10
N MET A 341 8.28 -1.97 -14.85
CA MET A 341 8.94 -2.76 -13.82
C MET A 341 8.95 -4.25 -14.17
N ILE A 342 7.83 -4.77 -14.70
CA ILE A 342 7.74 -6.16 -15.19
C ILE A 342 8.83 -6.39 -16.25
N ALA A 343 8.88 -5.55 -17.29
CA ALA A 343 9.84 -5.68 -18.36
C ALA A 343 11.30 -5.57 -17.87
N ALA A 344 11.58 -4.66 -16.95
CA ALA A 344 12.90 -4.48 -16.35
C ALA A 344 13.34 -5.69 -15.51
N ALA A 345 12.41 -6.30 -14.77
CA ALA A 345 12.68 -7.50 -13.99
C ALA A 345 12.90 -8.72 -14.91
N GLU A 346 12.11 -8.88 -15.98
CA GLU A 346 12.27 -9.94 -16.98
C GLU A 346 13.59 -9.87 -17.72
N SER A 347 14.06 -8.65 -18.01
CA SER A 347 15.37 -8.44 -18.63
C SER A 347 16.56 -8.73 -17.68
N GLY A 348 16.29 -8.94 -16.38
CA GLY A 348 17.33 -9.09 -15.36
C GLY A 348 18.03 -7.78 -14.98
N THR A 349 17.60 -6.63 -15.49
CA THR A 349 18.15 -5.32 -15.14
C THR A 349 17.69 -4.84 -13.78
N LEU A 350 16.43 -5.11 -13.45
CA LEU A 350 15.84 -4.84 -12.13
C LEU A 350 15.89 -6.11 -11.28
N VAL A 351 16.75 -6.14 -10.28
CA VAL A 351 16.91 -7.23 -9.32
C VAL A 351 16.48 -6.79 -7.93
N LEU A 352 16.30 -7.75 -6.99
CA LEU A 352 15.80 -7.47 -5.65
C LEU A 352 16.68 -6.46 -4.90
N ASP A 353 18.02 -6.63 -4.91
CA ASP A 353 18.96 -5.68 -4.28
C ASP A 353 18.81 -4.26 -4.83
N LYS A 354 18.51 -4.14 -6.13
CA LYS A 354 18.27 -2.84 -6.75
C LYS A 354 16.93 -2.23 -6.28
N LEU A 355 15.90 -3.06 -6.14
CA LEU A 355 14.62 -2.62 -5.56
C LEU A 355 14.81 -2.15 -4.12
N GLU A 356 15.54 -2.91 -3.28
CA GLU A 356 15.86 -2.48 -1.91
C GLU A 356 16.59 -1.13 -1.87
N ALA A 357 17.57 -0.91 -2.74
CA ALA A 357 18.22 0.40 -2.88
C ALA A 357 17.22 1.51 -3.30
N MET A 358 16.26 1.19 -4.16
CA MET A 358 15.21 2.13 -4.59
C MET A 358 14.23 2.43 -3.47
N THR A 359 13.97 1.48 -2.56
CA THR A 359 13.07 1.68 -1.42
C THR A 359 13.59 2.69 -0.40
N CYS A 360 14.89 2.98 -0.41
CA CYS A 360 15.44 4.09 0.38
C CYS A 360 14.81 5.44 0.01
N VAL A 361 14.34 5.62 -1.22
CA VAL A 361 13.89 6.89 -1.78
C VAL A 361 12.47 6.87 -2.37
N CYS A 362 11.83 5.71 -2.48
CA CYS A 362 10.41 5.61 -2.85
C CYS A 362 9.48 5.96 -1.68
N SER A 363 8.18 5.87 -1.86
CA SER A 363 7.21 6.18 -0.79
C SER A 363 6.66 4.96 -0.07
N VAL A 364 6.86 3.75 -0.56
CA VAL A 364 6.29 2.54 0.06
C VAL A 364 7.35 1.54 0.48
N GLY A 365 8.00 0.82 -0.44
CA GLY A 365 8.91 -0.28 -0.13
C GLY A 365 8.88 -1.34 -1.24
N LEU A 366 9.26 -2.57 -0.90
CA LEU A 366 9.11 -3.74 -1.77
C LEU A 366 7.64 -4.10 -1.92
N ASP A 367 7.12 -4.02 -3.12
CA ASP A 367 5.71 -4.21 -3.35
C ASP A 367 5.44 -5.16 -4.51
N MET A 368 4.54 -6.12 -4.28
CA MET A 368 4.12 -7.13 -5.25
C MET A 368 5.28 -7.90 -5.89
N ILE A 369 6.17 -8.42 -5.03
CA ILE A 369 7.37 -9.17 -5.43
C ILE A 369 7.07 -10.66 -5.41
N ALA A 370 7.04 -11.30 -6.58
CA ALA A 370 6.97 -12.76 -6.67
C ALA A 370 8.38 -13.37 -6.53
N VAL A 371 8.51 -14.39 -5.67
CA VAL A 371 9.76 -15.13 -5.46
C VAL A 371 9.50 -16.63 -5.58
N PRO A 372 10.56 -17.49 -5.73
CA PRO A 372 10.38 -18.93 -5.80
C PRO A 372 9.57 -19.47 -4.63
N GLY A 373 8.69 -20.44 -4.92
CA GLY A 373 7.81 -21.02 -3.92
C GLY A 373 8.54 -21.78 -2.80
N ASP A 374 9.77 -22.20 -3.00
CA ASP A 374 10.63 -22.86 -2.03
C ASP A 374 11.44 -21.89 -1.17
N THR A 375 11.39 -20.57 -1.43
CA THR A 375 12.06 -19.56 -0.61
C THR A 375 11.75 -19.78 0.87
N SER A 376 12.82 -19.84 1.70
CA SER A 376 12.68 -20.16 3.12
C SER A 376 11.99 -19.02 3.90
N ALA A 377 11.28 -19.38 4.97
CA ALA A 377 10.72 -18.39 5.89
C ALA A 377 11.79 -17.48 6.49
N ALA A 378 13.00 -17.97 6.69
CA ALA A 378 14.12 -17.19 7.19
C ALA A 378 14.60 -16.14 6.17
N THR A 379 14.68 -16.50 4.89
CA THR A 379 15.00 -15.55 3.81
C THR A 379 13.94 -14.45 3.72
N ILE A 380 12.66 -14.82 3.76
CA ILE A 380 11.55 -13.84 3.77
C ILE A 380 11.66 -12.92 5.00
N SER A 381 11.94 -13.48 6.18
CA SER A 381 12.16 -12.67 7.40
C SER A 381 13.35 -11.72 7.27
N ALA A 382 14.42 -12.13 6.63
CA ALA A 382 15.60 -11.28 6.41
C ALA A 382 15.28 -10.10 5.47
N ILE A 383 14.55 -10.34 4.39
CA ILE A 383 14.06 -9.28 3.48
C ILE A 383 13.16 -8.29 4.24
N ILE A 384 12.26 -8.78 5.10
CA ILE A 384 11.43 -7.91 5.96
C ILE A 384 12.31 -7.09 6.93
N ALA A 385 13.38 -7.68 7.49
CA ALA A 385 14.28 -6.97 8.38
C ALA A 385 15.07 -5.87 7.66
N ASP A 386 15.54 -6.12 6.44
CA ASP A 386 16.27 -5.14 5.62
C ASP A 386 15.39 -3.96 5.25
N GLU A 387 14.16 -4.20 4.80
CA GLU A 387 13.20 -3.14 4.52
C GLU A 387 12.81 -2.35 5.77
N ALA A 388 12.61 -3.03 6.90
CA ALA A 388 12.35 -2.37 8.17
C ALA A 388 13.55 -1.50 8.61
N ALA A 389 14.78 -1.93 8.37
CA ALA A 389 15.98 -1.16 8.66
C ALA A 389 16.09 0.09 7.76
N ILE A 390 15.79 -0.04 6.47
CA ILE A 390 15.72 1.08 5.53
C ILE A 390 14.70 2.12 6.01
N GLY A 391 13.49 1.68 6.35
CA GLY A 391 12.44 2.57 6.86
C GLY A 391 12.81 3.24 8.17
N MET A 392 13.37 2.47 9.11
CA MET A 392 13.80 2.95 10.43
C MET A 392 14.87 4.04 10.33
N VAL A 393 15.92 3.80 9.53
CA VAL A 393 17.06 4.72 9.41
C VAL A 393 16.67 6.00 8.66
N ASN A 394 15.86 5.88 7.62
CA ASN A 394 15.45 7.01 6.78
C ASN A 394 14.21 7.75 7.31
N SER A 395 13.64 7.34 8.45
CA SER A 395 12.43 7.94 9.03
C SER A 395 11.27 7.99 8.03
N LYS A 396 11.10 6.93 7.24
CA LYS A 396 10.05 6.79 6.23
C LYS A 396 9.29 5.47 6.40
N THR A 397 8.08 5.41 5.87
CA THR A 397 7.36 4.14 5.75
C THR A 397 8.08 3.23 4.76
N THR A 398 8.28 1.97 5.15
CA THR A 398 8.61 0.88 4.25
C THR A 398 7.64 -0.26 4.44
N ALA A 399 7.35 -0.96 3.36
CA ALA A 399 6.42 -2.08 3.30
C ALA A 399 7.07 -3.26 2.59
N VAL A 400 6.65 -4.46 2.94
CA VAL A 400 7.00 -5.70 2.22
C VAL A 400 5.71 -6.43 1.88
N ARG A 401 5.44 -6.56 0.57
CA ARG A 401 4.39 -7.41 0.01
C ARG A 401 5.05 -8.39 -0.95
N ILE A 402 5.45 -9.56 -0.38
CA ILE A 402 6.19 -10.60 -1.07
C ILE A 402 5.32 -11.85 -1.22
N ILE A 403 5.40 -12.49 -2.38
CA ILE A 403 4.55 -13.60 -2.78
C ILE A 403 5.45 -14.79 -3.15
N PRO A 404 5.72 -15.70 -2.19
CA PRO A 404 6.35 -16.97 -2.52
C PRO A 404 5.37 -17.81 -3.36
N ALA A 405 5.65 -18.00 -4.65
CA ALA A 405 4.73 -18.63 -5.59
C ALA A 405 4.89 -20.16 -5.56
N PRO A 406 3.96 -20.93 -4.94
CA PRO A 406 4.14 -22.37 -4.77
C PRO A 406 4.31 -23.10 -6.10
N GLY A 407 5.34 -23.92 -6.22
CA GLY A 407 5.67 -24.72 -7.40
C GLY A 407 6.29 -23.93 -8.56
N LYS A 408 6.51 -22.63 -8.42
CA LYS A 408 7.16 -21.78 -9.43
C LYS A 408 8.62 -21.52 -9.09
N VAL A 409 9.41 -21.31 -10.13
CA VAL A 409 10.86 -21.04 -10.05
C VAL A 409 11.20 -19.71 -10.77
N VAL A 410 12.43 -19.26 -10.63
CA VAL A 410 12.91 -18.03 -11.30
C VAL A 410 12.66 -18.08 -12.80
N GLY A 411 12.06 -17.05 -13.34
CA GLY A 411 11.69 -16.91 -14.74
C GLY A 411 10.24 -17.32 -15.07
N ASP A 412 9.55 -18.02 -14.16
CA ASP A 412 8.11 -18.22 -14.27
C ASP A 412 7.35 -16.92 -14.04
N ARG A 413 6.05 -16.93 -14.33
CA ARG A 413 5.14 -15.81 -14.04
C ARG A 413 4.04 -16.20 -13.08
N VAL A 414 3.63 -15.23 -12.26
CA VAL A 414 2.44 -15.30 -11.42
C VAL A 414 1.39 -14.36 -12.00
N GLU A 415 0.23 -14.90 -12.34
CA GLU A 415 -0.90 -14.12 -12.85
C GLU A 415 -1.83 -13.74 -11.71
N MET A 416 -1.95 -12.44 -11.43
CA MET A 416 -2.74 -11.92 -10.31
C MET A 416 -4.07 -11.32 -10.79
N GLY A 417 -4.12 -10.94 -12.06
CA GLY A 417 -5.31 -10.40 -12.71
C GLY A 417 -5.68 -8.97 -12.31
N GLY A 418 -6.52 -8.34 -13.13
CA GLY A 418 -7.03 -6.99 -12.89
C GLY A 418 -5.92 -5.95 -12.71
N LEU A 419 -6.07 -5.10 -11.71
CA LEU A 419 -5.07 -4.05 -11.40
C LEU A 419 -3.79 -4.60 -10.76
N LEU A 420 -3.79 -5.83 -10.24
CA LEU A 420 -2.61 -6.45 -9.65
C LEU A 420 -1.64 -7.00 -10.72
N GLY A 421 -2.10 -7.18 -11.96
CA GLY A 421 -1.29 -7.53 -13.10
C GLY A 421 -0.68 -8.92 -13.04
N SER A 422 0.59 -9.01 -13.43
CA SER A 422 1.39 -10.24 -13.38
C SER A 422 2.83 -9.93 -12.98
N ALA A 423 3.51 -10.84 -12.28
CA ALA A 423 4.89 -10.66 -11.88
C ALA A 423 5.79 -11.79 -12.38
N PRO A 424 7.00 -11.50 -12.89
CA PRO A 424 8.03 -12.51 -13.02
C PRO A 424 8.50 -12.97 -11.64
N VAL A 425 8.77 -14.25 -11.48
CA VAL A 425 9.37 -14.81 -10.26
C VAL A 425 10.84 -14.39 -10.22
N MET A 426 11.18 -13.49 -9.28
CA MET A 426 12.50 -12.89 -9.15
C MET A 426 13.44 -13.76 -8.31
N PRO A 427 14.74 -13.81 -8.62
CA PRO A 427 15.70 -14.55 -7.81
C PRO A 427 15.88 -13.91 -6.42
N VAL A 428 16.11 -14.76 -5.42
CA VAL A 428 16.60 -14.40 -4.09
C VAL A 428 17.96 -15.02 -3.88
N HIS A 429 18.75 -14.49 -2.92
CA HIS A 429 20.05 -15.07 -2.59
C HIS A 429 19.92 -16.51 -2.07
N ASP A 430 20.88 -17.37 -2.44
CA ASP A 430 20.93 -18.78 -2.06
C ASP A 430 21.58 -19.04 -0.69
N LYS A 431 22.14 -18.00 -0.07
CA LYS A 431 22.73 -18.09 1.27
C LYS A 431 21.70 -17.84 2.36
N GLY A 432 21.69 -18.71 3.36
CA GLY A 432 20.71 -18.70 4.42
C GLY A 432 20.90 -17.60 5.46
N SER A 433 19.80 -17.12 6.01
CA SER A 433 19.75 -16.11 7.08
C SER A 433 19.19 -16.67 8.40
N GLU A 434 19.11 -17.99 8.54
CA GLU A 434 18.48 -18.68 9.68
C GLU A 434 19.06 -18.24 11.02
N LEU A 435 20.41 -18.21 11.13
CA LEU A 435 21.09 -17.82 12.38
C LEU A 435 20.85 -16.33 12.72
N PHE A 436 20.78 -15.48 11.71
CA PHE A 436 20.47 -14.05 11.92
C PHE A 436 19.05 -13.89 12.46
N VAL A 437 18.07 -14.47 11.80
CA VAL A 437 16.65 -14.39 12.17
C VAL A 437 16.38 -15.04 13.52
N ALA A 438 17.02 -16.19 13.81
CA ALA A 438 16.86 -16.93 15.06
C ALA A 438 17.39 -16.21 16.32
N ARG A 439 18.15 -15.11 16.15
CA ARG A 439 18.59 -14.29 17.30
C ARG A 439 17.41 -13.64 18.02
N GLY A 440 16.34 -13.31 17.29
CA GLY A 440 15.15 -12.69 17.86
C GLY A 440 15.41 -11.34 18.56
N GLY A 441 14.57 -10.99 19.49
CA GLY A 441 14.69 -9.79 20.30
C GLY A 441 14.44 -8.51 19.49
N ARG A 442 15.26 -7.48 19.67
CA ARG A 442 15.06 -6.18 19.02
C ARG A 442 16.36 -5.64 18.42
N ILE A 443 16.29 -5.14 17.18
CA ILE A 443 17.28 -4.20 16.65
C ILE A 443 16.93 -2.83 17.22
N PRO A 444 17.85 -2.18 17.97
CA PRO A 444 17.57 -0.91 18.63
C PRO A 444 17.25 0.21 17.65
N ALA A 445 16.49 1.20 18.12
CA ALA A 445 16.24 2.42 17.37
C ALA A 445 17.55 3.17 17.06
N PRO A 446 17.68 3.78 15.86
CA PRO A 446 18.90 4.48 15.48
C PRO A 446 19.10 5.76 16.31
N LEU A 447 20.34 6.20 16.44
CA LEU A 447 20.70 7.36 17.28
C LEU A 447 19.89 8.62 16.95
N GLN A 448 19.61 8.87 15.68
CA GLN A 448 18.82 10.05 15.24
C GLN A 448 17.36 10.03 15.75
N SER A 449 16.84 8.89 16.20
CA SER A 449 15.50 8.81 16.78
C SER A 449 15.43 9.33 18.23
N LEU A 450 16.57 9.53 18.88
CA LEU A 450 16.67 10.02 20.24
C LEU A 450 16.50 11.54 20.34
N LYS A 451 16.11 12.21 19.28
CA LYS A 451 15.71 13.62 19.31
C LYS A 451 14.37 13.74 20.01
N ASN A 452 14.35 14.43 21.10
CA ASN A 452 13.15 14.76 21.86
C ASN A 452 12.33 15.84 21.16
#